data_be43b5f1f888ce4a6a7bec971369ac9b
#
_entry.id   be43b5f1f888ce4a6a7bec971369ac9b
#
_cell.length_a   1.000
_cell.length_b   1.000
_cell.length_c   1.000
_cell.angle_alpha   90.00
_cell.angle_beta   90.00
_cell.angle_gamma   90.00
#
_symmetry.space_group_name_H-M   'P 1'
#
loop_
_entity.id
_entity.type
_entity.pdbx_description
1 polymer ?
#
loop_
_entity_poly.entity_id
_entity_poly.type
_entity_poly.pdbx_seq_one_letter_code
_entity_poly.pdbx_strand_id
1 'polypeptide(L)'
;AIEEEGGSAISLTGPQSGILTDDQFTNANILDVRPDRVMRELAAGQVVIVAGFQGENRRGDITTLGRGGSDTTAVALAGALGAECCEIYSDVDGVYSADPRVVEEPLHLKEVDSRLMTEYALHGARVLHPGCIQLAHEKGVAIHASSTFGDDTHTRIRRSADLSFSLASSDGVSVVGVTSRKHRLRIHGDASRDLVRCVLDEVGGEEAVLSAAPDELHDLLVDIEDLPDPERVTANLRESLGSYARITEKLASVSIVTEAAHAAEVERGFQAALEDASVAPIGRYRRAHSLTCTASPAERERTIRALHAHLVEKPVLIGA
;
A
#
# COMPACT_ATOMS: atom_id res chain seq x y z
N ALA A 1 -27.62 19.03 5.41
CA ALA A 1 -26.74 19.00 6.59
C ALA A 1 -25.93 20.30 6.72
N ILE A 2 -24.91 20.60 5.87
CA ILE A 2 -24.09 21.82 5.99
C ILE A 2 -24.94 23.09 5.95
N GLU A 3 -25.92 23.18 5.05
CA GLU A 3 -26.85 24.33 4.93
C GLU A 3 -27.78 24.43 6.14
N GLU A 4 -28.20 23.30 6.71
CA GLU A 4 -29.00 23.26 7.95
C GLU A 4 -28.23 23.79 9.15
N GLU A 5 -26.91 23.64 9.16
CA GLU A 5 -25.99 24.21 10.16
C GLU A 5 -25.57 25.65 9.85
N GLY A 6 -26.15 26.27 8.81
CA GLY A 6 -25.92 27.67 8.43
C GLY A 6 -24.66 27.87 7.54
N GLY A 7 -24.03 26.79 7.07
CA GLY A 7 -22.95 26.86 6.10
C GLY A 7 -23.45 26.96 4.67
N SER A 8 -22.54 27.28 3.73
CA SER A 8 -22.82 27.22 2.29
C SER A 8 -22.00 26.12 1.66
N ALA A 9 -22.59 25.26 0.82
CA ALA A 9 -21.91 24.13 0.21
C ALA A 9 -22.34 23.91 -1.24
N ILE A 10 -21.44 23.34 -2.04
CA ILE A 10 -21.70 22.90 -3.42
C ILE A 10 -21.15 21.50 -3.64
N SER A 11 -21.91 20.66 -4.35
CA SER A 11 -21.45 19.32 -4.77
C SER A 11 -20.99 19.35 -6.22
N LEU A 12 -19.81 18.79 -6.46
CA LEU A 12 -19.19 18.64 -7.78
C LEU A 12 -18.91 17.18 -8.07
N THR A 13 -19.06 16.77 -9.33
CA THR A 13 -18.55 15.49 -9.83
C THR A 13 -17.02 15.56 -10.01
N GLY A 14 -16.33 14.42 -10.19
CA GLY A 14 -14.91 14.39 -10.51
C GLY A 14 -14.55 15.25 -11.72
N PRO A 15 -15.23 15.11 -12.88
CA PRO A 15 -15.05 15.98 -14.04
C PRO A 15 -15.28 17.47 -13.74
N GLN A 16 -16.32 17.80 -12.99
CA GLN A 16 -16.62 19.18 -12.61
C GLN A 16 -15.54 19.81 -11.69
N SER A 17 -14.83 18.97 -10.94
CA SER A 17 -13.67 19.37 -10.13
C SER A 17 -12.36 19.44 -10.92
N GLY A 18 -12.40 19.09 -12.22
CA GLY A 18 -11.27 19.19 -13.13
C GLY A 18 -10.36 17.97 -13.18
N ILE A 19 -10.79 16.79 -12.75
CA ILE A 19 -10.00 15.56 -12.80
C ILE A 19 -10.01 15.00 -14.22
N LEU A 20 -8.85 15.09 -14.90
CA LEU A 20 -8.62 14.57 -16.22
C LEU A 20 -7.87 13.23 -16.14
N THR A 21 -8.36 12.23 -16.88
CA THR A 21 -7.79 10.87 -16.89
C THR A 21 -7.36 10.43 -18.27
N ASP A 22 -6.70 9.27 -18.33
CA ASP A 22 -6.50 8.51 -19.57
C ASP A 22 -7.80 7.82 -20.04
N ASP A 23 -7.69 7.00 -21.09
CA ASP A 23 -8.82 6.32 -21.75
C ASP A 23 -9.16 4.96 -21.12
N GLN A 24 -8.58 4.58 -19.97
CA GLN A 24 -8.93 3.36 -19.25
C GLN A 24 -10.20 3.60 -18.42
N PHE A 25 -11.30 2.87 -18.74
CA PHE A 25 -12.60 3.17 -18.14
C PHE A 25 -12.78 2.70 -16.70
N THR A 26 -12.09 1.65 -16.27
CA THR A 26 -12.29 1.01 -14.96
C THR A 26 -11.10 1.12 -14.00
N ASN A 27 -9.94 1.53 -14.52
CA ASN A 27 -8.71 1.72 -13.73
C ASN A 27 -7.92 2.88 -14.35
N ALA A 28 -8.57 4.03 -14.47
CA ALA A 28 -8.01 5.20 -15.12
C ALA A 28 -6.91 5.86 -14.28
N ASN A 29 -5.85 6.31 -14.94
CA ASN A 29 -4.83 7.12 -14.33
C ASN A 29 -5.18 8.60 -14.43
N ILE A 30 -4.97 9.36 -13.35
CA ILE A 30 -5.11 10.82 -13.37
C ILE A 30 -3.93 11.40 -14.15
N LEU A 31 -4.24 12.10 -15.25
CA LEU A 31 -3.26 12.79 -16.10
C LEU A 31 -3.02 14.23 -15.63
N ASP A 32 -4.09 14.90 -15.19
CA ASP A 32 -4.06 16.30 -14.79
C ASP A 32 -5.23 16.61 -13.85
N VAL A 33 -5.07 17.65 -13.02
CA VAL A 33 -6.17 18.21 -12.21
C VAL A 33 -6.20 19.71 -12.42
N ARG A 34 -7.35 20.21 -12.90
CA ARG A 34 -7.60 21.65 -13.14
C ARG A 34 -8.63 22.18 -12.15
N PRO A 35 -8.19 22.63 -10.97
CA PRO A 35 -9.08 22.92 -9.86
C PRO A 35 -9.76 24.29 -9.95
N ASP A 36 -9.80 24.96 -11.12
CA ASP A 36 -10.28 26.33 -11.27
C ASP A 36 -11.69 26.54 -10.70
N ARG A 37 -12.59 25.59 -10.91
CA ARG A 37 -13.94 25.65 -10.37
C ARG A 37 -13.92 25.47 -8.85
N VAL A 38 -13.19 24.51 -8.34
CA VAL A 38 -13.04 24.26 -6.90
C VAL A 38 -12.49 25.53 -6.21
N MET A 39 -11.41 26.09 -6.75
CA MET A 39 -10.79 27.32 -6.21
C MET A 39 -11.77 28.50 -6.19
N ARG A 40 -12.57 28.67 -7.25
CA ARG A 40 -13.57 29.74 -7.32
C ARG A 40 -14.65 29.61 -6.25
N GLU A 41 -15.19 28.39 -6.04
CA GLU A 41 -16.22 28.13 -5.04
C GLU A 41 -15.66 28.27 -3.61
N LEU A 42 -14.42 27.79 -3.37
CA LEU A 42 -13.71 28.02 -2.10
C LEU A 42 -13.50 29.51 -1.82
N ALA A 43 -13.09 30.29 -2.83
CA ALA A 43 -12.92 31.74 -2.70
C ALA A 43 -14.24 32.46 -2.42
N ALA A 44 -15.38 31.89 -2.82
CA ALA A 44 -16.72 32.35 -2.48
C ALA A 44 -17.19 31.94 -1.08
N GLY A 45 -16.33 31.25 -0.30
CA GLY A 45 -16.62 30.78 1.06
C GLY A 45 -17.49 29.52 1.12
N GLN A 46 -17.59 28.76 0.04
CA GLN A 46 -18.35 27.52 0.02
C GLN A 46 -17.53 26.32 0.48
N VAL A 47 -18.17 25.37 1.15
CA VAL A 47 -17.65 24.01 1.33
C VAL A 47 -17.85 23.26 0.02
N VAL A 48 -16.76 22.80 -0.60
CA VAL A 48 -16.83 22.09 -1.89
C VAL A 48 -16.77 20.59 -1.62
N ILE A 49 -17.87 19.89 -1.95
CA ILE A 49 -17.99 18.45 -1.84
C ILE A 49 -17.72 17.84 -3.21
N VAL A 50 -16.66 17.02 -3.33
CA VAL A 50 -16.31 16.38 -4.60
C VAL A 50 -16.63 14.89 -4.53
N ALA A 51 -17.36 14.38 -5.53
CA ALA A 51 -17.56 12.95 -5.70
C ALA A 51 -16.23 12.32 -6.15
N GLY A 52 -15.60 11.55 -5.26
CA GLY A 52 -14.37 10.82 -5.54
C GLY A 52 -14.55 9.65 -6.51
N PHE A 53 -13.43 8.95 -6.82
CA PHE A 53 -13.42 7.74 -7.64
C PHE A 53 -13.65 7.95 -9.15
N GLN A 54 -13.91 9.13 -9.64
CA GLN A 54 -14.26 9.40 -11.02
C GLN A 54 -13.49 10.58 -11.60
N GLY A 55 -13.26 10.51 -12.93
CA GLY A 55 -12.72 11.58 -13.73
C GLY A 55 -13.33 11.60 -15.12
N GLU A 56 -12.74 12.36 -16.02
CA GLU A 56 -13.14 12.49 -17.41
C GLU A 56 -11.91 12.35 -18.32
N ASN A 57 -12.02 11.57 -19.37
CA ASN A 57 -10.97 11.52 -20.39
C ASN A 57 -11.04 12.71 -21.36
N ARG A 58 -10.09 12.81 -22.28
CA ARG A 58 -10.03 13.92 -23.24
C ARG A 58 -11.20 13.97 -24.22
N ARG A 59 -12.00 12.90 -24.32
CA ARG A 59 -13.19 12.80 -25.17
C ARG A 59 -14.48 13.18 -24.44
N GLY A 60 -14.40 13.47 -23.13
CA GLY A 60 -15.56 13.79 -22.30
C GLY A 60 -16.26 12.54 -21.73
N ASP A 61 -15.67 11.35 -21.87
CA ASP A 61 -16.22 10.15 -21.28
C ASP A 61 -15.85 10.05 -19.78
N ILE A 62 -16.82 9.62 -18.97
CA ILE A 62 -16.57 9.38 -17.55
C ILE A 62 -15.75 8.10 -17.37
N THR A 63 -14.73 8.21 -16.56
CA THR A 63 -13.83 7.10 -16.19
C THR A 63 -13.85 6.89 -14.66
N THR A 64 -13.43 5.71 -14.23
CA THR A 64 -13.26 5.40 -12.80
C THR A 64 -11.81 5.04 -12.48
N LEU A 65 -11.35 5.43 -11.29
CA LEU A 65 -9.93 5.35 -10.89
C LEU A 65 -9.52 3.98 -10.30
N GLY A 66 -10.45 3.03 -10.23
CA GLY A 66 -10.17 1.73 -9.63
C GLY A 66 -10.07 1.76 -8.10
N ARG A 67 -9.40 0.77 -7.50
CA ARG A 67 -9.26 0.65 -6.04
C ARG A 67 -8.54 1.85 -5.43
N GLY A 68 -8.99 2.29 -4.25
CA GLY A 68 -8.43 3.48 -3.58
C GLY A 68 -8.68 4.79 -4.34
N GLY A 69 -9.57 4.78 -5.36
CA GLY A 69 -9.82 5.93 -6.22
C GLY A 69 -10.36 7.16 -5.48
N SER A 70 -11.09 7.01 -4.37
CA SER A 70 -11.55 8.14 -3.55
C SER A 70 -10.38 8.82 -2.83
N ASP A 71 -9.47 8.04 -2.24
CA ASP A 71 -8.26 8.56 -1.59
C ASP A 71 -7.35 9.21 -2.63
N THR A 72 -7.19 8.57 -3.79
CA THR A 72 -6.43 9.13 -4.93
C THR A 72 -7.03 10.45 -5.41
N THR A 73 -8.36 10.57 -5.47
CA THR A 73 -9.06 11.82 -5.80
C THR A 73 -8.75 12.91 -4.78
N ALA A 74 -8.83 12.59 -3.48
CA ALA A 74 -8.57 13.55 -2.41
C ALA A 74 -7.12 14.07 -2.44
N VAL A 75 -6.15 13.16 -2.58
CA VAL A 75 -4.72 13.52 -2.67
C VAL A 75 -4.42 14.33 -3.94
N ALA A 76 -5.01 13.95 -5.09
CA ALA A 76 -4.81 14.67 -6.34
C ALA A 76 -5.32 16.12 -6.24
N LEU A 77 -6.51 16.31 -5.65
CA LEU A 77 -7.07 17.64 -5.38
C LEU A 77 -6.25 18.41 -4.38
N ALA A 78 -5.82 17.80 -3.27
CA ALA A 78 -4.95 18.44 -2.29
C ALA A 78 -3.65 18.97 -2.93
N GLY A 79 -3.00 18.16 -3.77
CA GLY A 79 -1.82 18.57 -4.52
C GLY A 79 -2.08 19.70 -5.50
N ALA A 80 -3.19 19.68 -6.24
CA ALA A 80 -3.56 20.70 -7.20
C ALA A 80 -3.95 22.05 -6.54
N LEU A 81 -4.50 21.98 -5.32
CA LEU A 81 -4.89 23.14 -4.52
C LEU A 81 -3.72 23.71 -3.70
N GLY A 82 -2.57 23.03 -3.66
CA GLY A 82 -1.44 23.42 -2.82
C GLY A 82 -1.72 23.27 -1.33
N ALA A 83 -2.55 22.29 -0.95
CA ALA A 83 -2.85 22.01 0.45
C ALA A 83 -1.63 21.43 1.17
N GLU A 84 -1.45 21.77 2.44
CA GLU A 84 -0.36 21.26 3.29
C GLU A 84 -0.54 19.76 3.60
N CYS A 85 -1.79 19.31 3.77
CA CYS A 85 -2.13 17.92 4.06
C CYS A 85 -3.46 17.52 3.42
N CYS A 86 -3.66 16.21 3.33
CA CYS A 86 -4.89 15.54 2.99
C CYS A 86 -5.30 14.65 4.15
N GLU A 87 -6.45 14.91 4.76
CA GLU A 87 -6.98 14.08 5.84
C GLU A 87 -7.87 12.98 5.26
N ILE A 88 -7.52 11.73 5.56
CA ILE A 88 -8.29 10.54 5.15
C ILE A 88 -8.95 9.95 6.38
N TYR A 89 -10.26 10.03 6.42
CA TYR A 89 -11.08 9.48 7.48
C TYR A 89 -11.68 8.13 7.08
N SER A 90 -11.44 7.11 7.90
CA SER A 90 -11.91 5.73 7.67
C SER A 90 -12.47 5.11 8.95
N ASP A 91 -12.56 3.79 8.99
CA ASP A 91 -12.95 2.99 10.16
C ASP A 91 -11.76 2.62 11.06
N VAL A 92 -10.53 3.08 10.70
CA VAL A 92 -9.32 2.86 11.49
C VAL A 92 -8.69 4.18 11.93
N ASP A 93 -8.08 4.20 13.09
CA ASP A 93 -7.50 5.38 13.74
C ASP A 93 -6.03 5.66 13.36
N GLY A 94 -5.53 4.98 12.34
CA GLY A 94 -4.20 5.16 11.81
C GLY A 94 -3.50 3.85 11.46
N VAL A 95 -2.18 3.88 11.46
CA VAL A 95 -1.32 2.74 11.08
C VAL A 95 -0.67 2.17 12.34
N TYR A 96 -0.69 0.85 12.45
CA TYR A 96 -0.05 0.10 13.54
C TYR A 96 1.11 -0.75 13.03
N SER A 97 2.03 -1.07 13.92
CA SER A 97 3.20 -1.92 13.62
C SER A 97 2.85 -3.37 13.28
N ALA A 98 1.63 -3.81 13.54
CA ALA A 98 1.02 -5.06 13.10
C ALA A 98 -0.51 -4.94 13.14
N ASP A 99 -1.21 -5.93 12.56
CA ASP A 99 -2.67 -6.03 12.66
C ASP A 99 -3.11 -6.24 14.13
N PRO A 100 -3.88 -5.30 14.74
CA PRO A 100 -4.33 -5.42 16.13
C PRO A 100 -5.16 -6.67 16.42
N ARG A 101 -5.73 -7.29 15.39
CA ARG A 101 -6.47 -8.57 15.52
C ARG A 101 -5.55 -9.77 15.67
N VAL A 102 -4.24 -9.60 15.42
CA VAL A 102 -3.23 -10.68 15.49
C VAL A 102 -2.25 -10.45 16.62
N VAL A 103 -1.80 -9.22 16.81
CA VAL A 103 -0.89 -8.79 17.89
C VAL A 103 -1.70 -7.98 18.89
N GLU A 104 -1.65 -8.33 20.19
CA GLU A 104 -2.51 -7.72 21.22
C GLU A 104 -2.15 -6.25 21.51
N GLU A 105 -0.87 -5.90 21.46
CA GLU A 105 -0.36 -4.55 21.77
C GLU A 105 0.57 -4.04 20.65
N PRO A 106 0.06 -3.83 19.42
CA PRO A 106 0.88 -3.27 18.36
C PRO A 106 1.12 -1.78 18.61
N LEU A 107 2.29 -1.29 18.22
CA LEU A 107 2.62 0.13 18.35
C LEU A 107 1.81 0.96 17.34
N HIS A 108 1.13 2.00 17.82
CA HIS A 108 0.53 3.00 16.93
C HIS A 108 1.64 3.90 16.35
N LEU A 109 1.73 3.98 15.03
CA LEU A 109 2.74 4.73 14.32
C LEU A 109 2.28 6.17 14.13
N LYS A 110 2.81 7.10 14.90
CA LYS A 110 2.43 8.53 14.84
C LYS A 110 2.87 9.20 13.54
N GLU A 111 4.04 8.83 13.04
CA GLU A 111 4.61 9.32 11.78
C GLU A 111 5.24 8.16 11.01
N VAL A 112 5.06 8.14 9.67
CA VAL A 112 5.65 7.14 8.79
C VAL A 112 6.15 7.83 7.53
N ASP A 113 7.35 7.45 7.06
CA ASP A 113 7.84 7.85 5.75
C ASP A 113 6.95 7.29 4.63
N SER A 114 6.61 8.10 3.66
CA SER A 114 5.71 7.74 2.57
C SER A 114 6.21 6.56 1.73
N ARG A 115 7.53 6.35 1.59
CA ARG A 115 8.09 5.20 0.86
C ARG A 115 7.91 3.93 1.66
N LEU A 116 8.17 3.98 2.98
CA LEU A 116 7.94 2.84 3.89
C LEU A 116 6.46 2.52 3.99
N MET A 117 5.59 3.54 4.05
CA MET A 117 4.14 3.33 4.04
C MET A 117 3.65 2.71 2.74
N THR A 118 4.19 3.11 1.58
CA THR A 118 3.90 2.48 0.28
C THR A 118 4.26 1.00 0.32
N GLU A 119 5.46 0.67 0.79
CA GLU A 119 5.91 -0.71 0.93
C GLU A 119 5.03 -1.50 1.91
N TYR A 120 4.63 -0.87 3.02
CA TYR A 120 3.74 -1.47 4.02
C TYR A 120 2.36 -1.79 3.44
N ALA A 121 1.80 -0.87 2.66
CA ALA A 121 0.54 -1.06 1.95
C ALA A 121 0.63 -2.15 0.87
N LEU A 122 1.70 -2.19 0.08
CA LEU A 122 1.96 -3.24 -0.91
C LEU A 122 2.01 -4.63 -0.29
N HIS A 123 2.47 -4.74 0.95
CA HIS A 123 2.57 -6.01 1.67
C HIS A 123 1.35 -6.35 2.54
N GLY A 124 0.28 -5.51 2.55
CA GLY A 124 -1.02 -5.87 3.12
C GLY A 124 -1.55 -4.99 4.24
N ALA A 125 -0.88 -3.88 4.57
CA ALA A 125 -1.46 -2.88 5.45
C ALA A 125 -2.58 -2.14 4.70
N ARG A 126 -3.84 -2.42 5.06
CA ARG A 126 -5.04 -1.97 4.32
C ARG A 126 -5.60 -0.63 4.84
N VAL A 127 -4.75 0.28 5.25
CA VAL A 127 -5.15 1.62 5.73
C VAL A 127 -5.32 2.57 4.55
N LEU A 128 -4.37 2.53 3.60
CA LEU A 128 -4.35 3.38 2.40
C LEU A 128 -3.94 2.56 1.18
N HIS A 129 -4.40 2.96 0.00
CA HIS A 129 -3.96 2.35 -1.26
C HIS A 129 -2.54 2.82 -1.63
N PRO A 130 -1.62 1.93 -2.08
CA PRO A 130 -0.26 2.31 -2.44
C PRO A 130 -0.18 3.47 -3.44
N GLY A 131 -1.01 3.47 -4.47
CA GLY A 131 -1.04 4.51 -5.49
C GLY A 131 -1.37 5.91 -4.94
N CYS A 132 -2.25 6.00 -3.94
CA CYS A 132 -2.55 7.30 -3.32
C CYS A 132 -1.37 7.82 -2.49
N ILE A 133 -0.64 6.93 -1.80
CA ILE A 133 0.55 7.29 -1.00
C ILE A 133 1.68 7.77 -1.93
N GLN A 134 1.89 7.06 -3.03
CA GLN A 134 2.88 7.45 -4.04
C GLN A 134 2.54 8.81 -4.65
N LEU A 135 1.28 9.04 -5.02
CA LEU A 135 0.83 10.34 -5.53
C LEU A 135 1.06 11.47 -4.52
N ALA A 136 0.76 11.23 -3.24
CA ALA A 136 1.02 12.18 -2.16
C ALA A 136 2.53 12.49 -2.04
N HIS A 137 3.36 11.45 -2.13
CA HIS A 137 4.81 11.60 -2.16
C HIS A 137 5.27 12.48 -3.32
N GLU A 138 4.79 12.23 -4.54
CA GLU A 138 5.15 13.00 -5.74
C GLU A 138 4.69 14.46 -5.65
N LYS A 139 3.48 14.69 -5.13
CA LYS A 139 2.92 16.05 -4.99
C LYS A 139 3.42 16.81 -3.76
N GLY A 140 4.12 16.15 -2.83
CA GLY A 140 4.59 16.79 -1.58
C GLY A 140 3.47 17.07 -0.58
N VAL A 141 2.37 16.32 -0.64
CA VAL A 141 1.24 16.43 0.27
C VAL A 141 1.42 15.43 1.41
N ALA A 142 1.26 15.87 2.66
CA ALA A 142 1.18 14.95 3.78
C ALA A 142 -0.22 14.30 3.83
N ILE A 143 -0.29 13.00 4.21
CA ILE A 143 -1.57 12.35 4.50
C ILE A 143 -1.70 12.18 6.01
N HIS A 144 -2.87 12.52 6.55
CA HIS A 144 -3.27 12.21 7.91
C HIS A 144 -4.35 11.11 7.85
N ALA A 145 -4.00 9.91 8.29
CA ALA A 145 -4.94 8.78 8.37
C ALA A 145 -5.57 8.76 9.77
N SER A 146 -6.88 8.91 9.84
CA SER A 146 -7.65 9.09 11.09
C SER A 146 -8.93 8.28 11.07
N SER A 147 -9.49 7.98 12.25
CA SER A 147 -10.83 7.41 12.37
C SER A 147 -11.91 8.48 12.23
N THR A 148 -13.02 8.13 11.55
CA THR A 148 -14.21 8.97 11.46
C THR A 148 -14.91 9.12 12.83
N PHE A 149 -14.79 8.12 13.70
CA PHE A 149 -15.54 8.03 14.97
C PHE A 149 -14.62 7.96 16.20
N GLY A 150 -13.30 8.13 16.01
CA GLY A 150 -12.31 8.06 17.07
C GLY A 150 -12.05 9.40 17.76
N ASP A 151 -11.03 9.40 18.59
CA ASP A 151 -10.40 10.58 19.13
C ASP A 151 -9.47 11.23 18.08
N ASP A 152 -8.71 12.25 18.48
CA ASP A 152 -7.75 12.95 17.61
C ASP A 152 -6.49 12.12 17.26
N THR A 153 -6.53 10.80 17.49
CA THR A 153 -5.43 9.89 17.15
C THR A 153 -5.35 9.71 15.64
N HIS A 154 -4.17 9.91 15.08
CA HIS A 154 -3.92 9.76 13.65
C HIS A 154 -2.47 9.39 13.35
N THR A 155 -2.25 8.83 12.17
CA THR A 155 -0.90 8.63 11.60
C THR A 155 -0.62 9.67 10.53
N ARG A 156 0.51 10.37 10.64
CA ARG A 156 1.02 11.28 9.60
C ARG A 156 1.94 10.55 8.67
N ILE A 157 1.65 10.61 7.37
CA ILE A 157 2.46 10.01 6.31
C ILE A 157 3.01 11.13 5.45
N ARG A 158 4.34 11.24 5.36
CA ARG A 158 5.01 12.31 4.62
C ARG A 158 6.42 11.92 4.19
N ARG A 159 7.09 12.76 3.40
CA ARG A 159 8.48 12.52 2.98
C ARG A 159 9.44 12.54 4.16
N SER A 160 10.50 11.73 4.12
CA SER A 160 11.56 11.72 5.14
C SER A 160 12.18 13.10 5.38
N ALA A 161 12.36 13.89 4.33
CA ALA A 161 12.91 15.24 4.44
C ALA A 161 12.06 16.19 5.30
N ASP A 162 10.76 15.87 5.44
CA ASP A 162 9.78 16.66 6.17
C ASP A 162 9.48 16.06 7.56
N LEU A 163 10.09 14.90 7.91
CA LEU A 163 9.91 14.27 9.22
C LEU A 163 10.65 15.06 10.29
N SER A 164 9.93 15.38 11.36
CA SER A 164 10.51 16.03 12.54
C SER A 164 11.40 15.10 13.37
N PHE A 165 11.30 13.80 13.11
CA PHE A 165 12.04 12.75 13.80
C PHE A 165 12.57 11.75 12.77
N SER A 166 13.90 11.53 12.75
CA SER A 166 14.47 10.39 12.04
C SER A 166 14.06 9.12 12.76
N LEU A 167 13.45 8.17 12.07
CA LEU A 167 13.20 6.80 12.58
C LEU A 167 14.51 6.04 12.85
N ALA A 168 15.63 6.57 12.39
CA ALA A 168 16.94 6.13 12.83
C ALA A 168 17.15 6.63 14.26
N SER A 169 16.74 5.83 15.26
CA SER A 169 17.28 5.96 16.60
C SER A 169 18.80 5.83 16.48
N SER A 170 19.54 6.65 17.23
CA SER A 170 21.01 6.67 17.23
C SER A 170 21.66 5.29 17.50
N ASP A 171 20.88 4.28 17.82
CA ASP A 171 21.34 2.99 18.35
C ASP A 171 20.76 1.74 17.63
N GLY A 172 20.05 1.85 16.47
CA GLY A 172 19.55 0.64 15.81
C GLY A 172 18.71 0.85 14.54
N VAL A 173 18.50 -0.23 13.79
CA VAL A 173 17.56 -0.29 12.67
C VAL A 173 16.15 -0.38 13.22
N SER A 174 15.32 0.58 12.89
CA SER A 174 13.89 0.52 13.22
C SER A 174 13.15 -0.30 12.16
N VAL A 175 12.48 -1.36 12.59
CA VAL A 175 11.46 -2.03 11.80
C VAL A 175 10.15 -1.28 12.00
N VAL A 176 9.57 -0.76 10.92
CA VAL A 176 8.30 -0.03 10.94
C VAL A 176 7.18 -0.93 11.42
N GLY A 177 7.16 -2.17 10.90
CA GLY A 177 6.16 -3.13 11.34
C GLY A 177 6.14 -4.40 10.52
N VAL A 178 5.18 -5.26 10.88
CA VAL A 178 4.94 -6.57 10.28
C VAL A 178 3.55 -6.59 9.65
N THR A 179 3.49 -6.95 8.38
CA THR A 179 2.23 -7.05 7.63
C THR A 179 2.10 -8.36 6.90
N SER A 180 0.93 -8.68 6.36
CA SER A 180 0.73 -9.97 5.68
C SER A 180 -0.38 -9.93 4.64
N ARG A 181 -0.27 -10.82 3.66
CA ARG A 181 -1.31 -11.12 2.67
C ARG A 181 -1.69 -12.61 2.75
N LYS A 182 -2.96 -12.93 2.50
CA LYS A 182 -3.50 -14.29 2.68
C LYS A 182 -3.48 -15.15 1.42
N HIS A 183 -3.61 -14.52 0.25
CA HIS A 183 -3.80 -15.23 -1.02
C HIS A 183 -2.69 -14.90 -2.00
N ARG A 184 -1.64 -15.72 -1.97
CA ARG A 184 -0.47 -15.59 -2.85
C ARG A 184 -0.31 -16.82 -3.74
N LEU A 185 0.17 -16.57 -4.97
CA LEU A 185 0.70 -17.59 -5.86
C LEU A 185 2.22 -17.46 -5.93
N ARG A 186 2.92 -18.58 -5.82
CA ARG A 186 4.34 -18.65 -6.16
C ARG A 186 4.48 -19.31 -7.52
N ILE A 187 5.19 -18.64 -8.42
CA ILE A 187 5.55 -19.13 -9.74
C ILE A 187 7.05 -19.38 -9.73
N HIS A 188 7.44 -20.66 -9.87
CA HIS A 188 8.84 -21.07 -9.81
C HIS A 188 9.21 -21.86 -11.06
N GLY A 189 10.27 -21.45 -11.77
CA GLY A 189 10.74 -22.04 -13.02
C GLY A 189 11.15 -21.00 -14.04
N ASP A 190 11.28 -21.39 -15.31
CA ASP A 190 11.72 -20.52 -16.41
C ASP A 190 10.61 -19.57 -16.95
N ALA A 191 9.79 -19.06 -16.03
CA ALA A 191 8.76 -18.10 -16.40
C ALA A 191 9.38 -16.72 -16.67
N SER A 192 9.16 -16.19 -17.86
CA SER A 192 9.47 -14.78 -18.14
C SER A 192 8.59 -13.88 -17.28
N ARG A 193 9.20 -12.93 -16.55
CA ARG A 193 8.48 -11.90 -15.81
C ARG A 193 7.52 -11.13 -16.70
N ASP A 194 7.89 -10.91 -17.96
CA ASP A 194 7.07 -10.22 -18.94
C ASP A 194 5.82 -11.03 -19.30
N LEU A 195 5.92 -12.35 -19.40
CA LEU A 195 4.75 -13.20 -19.66
C LEU A 195 3.76 -13.16 -18.49
N VAL A 196 4.26 -13.25 -17.25
CA VAL A 196 3.42 -13.13 -16.05
C VAL A 196 2.78 -11.75 -16.00
N ARG A 197 3.55 -10.71 -16.30
CA ARG A 197 3.08 -9.32 -16.37
C ARG A 197 1.98 -9.15 -17.41
N CYS A 198 2.18 -9.63 -18.64
CA CYS A 198 1.14 -9.57 -19.68
C CYS A 198 -0.21 -10.17 -19.23
N VAL A 199 -0.19 -11.30 -18.54
CA VAL A 199 -1.42 -11.93 -18.03
C VAL A 199 -2.05 -11.08 -16.90
N LEU A 200 -1.24 -10.43 -16.08
CA LEU A 200 -1.71 -9.58 -14.98
C LEU A 200 -2.19 -8.21 -15.47
N ASP A 201 -1.57 -7.65 -16.51
CA ASP A 201 -1.94 -6.37 -17.12
C ASP A 201 -3.36 -6.40 -17.67
N GLU A 202 -3.79 -7.54 -18.25
CA GLU A 202 -5.16 -7.75 -18.72
C GLU A 202 -6.22 -7.61 -17.60
N VAL A 203 -5.81 -7.73 -16.35
CA VAL A 203 -6.70 -7.70 -15.17
C VAL A 203 -6.36 -6.57 -14.18
N GLY A 204 -5.45 -5.66 -14.54
CA GLY A 204 -5.05 -4.53 -13.68
C GLY A 204 -4.18 -4.93 -12.49
N GLY A 205 -3.36 -5.99 -12.65
CA GLY A 205 -2.56 -6.57 -11.56
C GLY A 205 -1.07 -6.24 -11.55
N GLU A 206 -0.63 -5.18 -12.22
CA GLU A 206 0.80 -4.83 -12.39
C GLU A 206 1.62 -4.74 -11.09
N GLU A 207 1.03 -4.27 -10.00
CA GLU A 207 1.71 -4.09 -8.71
C GLU A 207 1.84 -5.39 -7.90
N ALA A 208 1.24 -6.47 -8.38
CA ALA A 208 1.07 -7.71 -7.64
C ALA A 208 2.30 -8.63 -7.59
N VAL A 209 3.39 -8.33 -8.32
CA VAL A 209 4.51 -9.25 -8.50
C VAL A 209 5.73 -8.88 -7.67
N LEU A 210 6.16 -9.80 -6.80
CA LEU A 210 7.44 -9.76 -6.12
C LEU A 210 8.40 -10.80 -6.73
N SER A 211 9.67 -10.48 -6.88
CA SER A 211 10.71 -11.44 -7.28
C SER A 211 11.65 -11.74 -6.11
N ALA A 212 12.19 -12.94 -6.07
CA ALA A 212 13.15 -13.35 -5.03
C ALA A 212 14.45 -12.53 -5.09
N ALA A 213 14.88 -12.17 -6.31
CA ALA A 213 15.99 -11.24 -6.54
C ALA A 213 15.71 -10.43 -7.83
N PRO A 214 16.27 -9.22 -7.98
CA PRO A 214 16.05 -8.39 -9.15
C PRO A 214 16.37 -9.07 -10.48
N ASP A 215 17.35 -9.97 -10.48
CA ASP A 215 17.85 -10.68 -11.66
C ASP A 215 17.41 -12.16 -11.73
N GLU A 216 16.75 -12.68 -10.70
CA GLU A 216 16.23 -14.04 -10.69
C GLU A 216 14.78 -14.08 -11.15
N LEU A 217 14.60 -14.32 -12.44
CA LEU A 217 13.28 -14.49 -13.10
C LEU A 217 12.60 -15.83 -12.76
N HIS A 218 13.24 -16.65 -11.92
CA HIS A 218 12.82 -18.03 -11.67
C HIS A 218 11.93 -18.23 -10.46
N ASP A 219 11.68 -17.18 -9.65
CA ASP A 219 10.85 -17.27 -8.45
C ASP A 219 10.06 -15.97 -8.24
N LEU A 220 8.79 -16.01 -8.57
CA LEU A 220 7.87 -14.87 -8.48
C LEU A 220 6.79 -15.15 -7.45
N LEU A 221 6.46 -14.15 -6.66
CA LEU A 221 5.31 -14.16 -5.76
C LEU A 221 4.26 -13.18 -6.26
N VAL A 222 3.08 -13.67 -6.60
CA VAL A 222 1.98 -12.90 -7.17
C VAL A 222 0.88 -12.75 -6.14
N ASP A 223 0.39 -11.52 -5.96
CA ASP A 223 -0.80 -11.24 -5.16
C ASP A 223 -2.05 -11.43 -6.01
N ILE A 224 -2.93 -12.30 -5.54
CA ILE A 224 -4.22 -12.55 -6.20
C ILE A 224 -5.41 -12.10 -5.36
N GLU A 225 -5.17 -11.58 -4.15
CA GLU A 225 -6.23 -11.22 -3.21
C GLU A 225 -7.09 -10.06 -3.72
N ASP A 226 -6.45 -9.15 -4.43
CA ASP A 226 -7.07 -7.93 -4.92
C ASP A 226 -7.43 -7.96 -6.42
N LEU A 227 -7.13 -9.08 -7.10
CA LEU A 227 -7.45 -9.22 -8.52
C LEU A 227 -8.93 -9.52 -8.76
N PRO A 228 -9.52 -8.98 -9.82
CA PRO A 228 -10.82 -9.45 -10.30
C PRO A 228 -10.70 -10.90 -10.77
N ASP A 229 -11.61 -11.78 -10.32
CA ASP A 229 -11.66 -13.18 -10.73
C ASP A 229 -10.30 -13.94 -10.58
N PRO A 230 -9.81 -14.15 -9.33
CA PRO A 230 -8.51 -14.78 -9.10
C PRO A 230 -8.38 -16.20 -9.68
N GLU A 231 -9.50 -16.94 -9.78
CA GLU A 231 -9.52 -18.29 -10.34
C GLU A 231 -9.24 -18.28 -11.84
N ARG A 232 -9.85 -17.36 -12.59
CA ARG A 232 -9.60 -17.18 -14.01
C ARG A 232 -8.17 -16.74 -14.27
N VAL A 233 -7.65 -15.77 -13.49
CA VAL A 233 -6.25 -15.32 -13.61
C VAL A 233 -5.29 -16.48 -13.38
N THR A 234 -5.53 -17.30 -12.36
CA THR A 234 -4.70 -18.48 -12.06
C THR A 234 -4.76 -19.52 -13.19
N ALA A 235 -5.93 -19.72 -13.79
CA ALA A 235 -6.10 -20.63 -14.94
C ALA A 235 -5.32 -20.11 -16.17
N ASN A 236 -5.42 -18.81 -16.48
CA ASN A 236 -4.69 -18.18 -17.58
C ASN A 236 -3.17 -18.26 -17.37
N LEU A 237 -2.69 -18.02 -16.16
CA LEU A 237 -1.27 -18.19 -15.81
C LEU A 237 -0.80 -19.63 -16.04
N ARG A 238 -1.59 -20.63 -15.64
CA ARG A 238 -1.25 -22.04 -15.87
C ARG A 238 -1.18 -22.38 -17.37
N GLU A 239 -2.16 -21.91 -18.12
CA GLU A 239 -2.19 -22.14 -19.57
C GLU A 239 -0.99 -21.49 -20.26
N SER A 240 -0.70 -20.23 -19.94
CA SER A 240 0.39 -19.46 -20.56
C SER A 240 1.78 -19.99 -20.17
N LEU A 241 1.96 -20.45 -18.94
CA LEU A 241 3.24 -20.94 -18.44
C LEU A 241 3.49 -22.41 -18.78
N GLY A 242 2.42 -23.22 -18.96
CA GLY A 242 2.52 -24.63 -19.33
C GLY A 242 3.48 -25.42 -18.43
N SER A 243 4.45 -26.11 -19.02
CA SER A 243 5.46 -26.89 -18.30
C SER A 243 6.70 -26.10 -17.88
N TYR A 244 6.82 -24.82 -18.27
CA TYR A 244 7.99 -24.00 -17.99
C TYR A 244 8.08 -23.54 -16.53
N ALA A 245 6.95 -23.47 -15.82
CA ALA A 245 6.94 -23.08 -14.43
C ALA A 245 5.91 -23.87 -13.61
N ARG A 246 6.21 -24.01 -12.31
CA ARG A 246 5.31 -24.59 -11.31
C ARG A 246 4.60 -23.48 -10.55
N ILE A 247 3.29 -23.55 -10.47
CA ILE A 247 2.45 -22.66 -9.66
C ILE A 247 2.11 -23.36 -8.33
N THR A 248 2.45 -22.71 -7.22
CA THR A 248 2.03 -23.13 -5.87
C THR A 248 1.02 -22.11 -5.35
N GLU A 249 -0.14 -22.60 -4.99
CA GLU A 249 -1.28 -21.81 -4.51
C GLU A 249 -1.45 -21.90 -3.00
N LYS A 250 -2.42 -21.12 -2.49
CA LYS A 250 -2.81 -21.11 -1.08
C LYS A 250 -1.64 -20.81 -0.15
N LEU A 251 -0.84 -19.84 -0.53
CA LEU A 251 0.23 -19.31 0.29
C LEU A 251 -0.22 -18.05 1.00
N ALA A 252 0.30 -17.83 2.20
CA ALA A 252 0.33 -16.54 2.86
C ALA A 252 1.73 -15.94 2.77
N SER A 253 1.83 -14.63 2.71
CA SER A 253 3.11 -13.93 2.89
C SER A 253 3.08 -13.13 4.18
N VAL A 254 4.21 -13.09 4.87
CA VAL A 254 4.44 -12.21 6.02
C VAL A 254 5.70 -11.41 5.74
N SER A 255 5.60 -10.09 5.89
CA SER A 255 6.64 -9.15 5.53
C SER A 255 6.95 -8.23 6.70
N ILE A 256 8.22 -7.96 6.93
CA ILE A 256 8.67 -6.81 7.72
C ILE A 256 8.98 -5.65 6.78
N VAL A 257 8.73 -4.43 7.23
CA VAL A 257 9.08 -3.20 6.51
C VAL A 257 10.04 -2.39 7.35
N THR A 258 11.18 -2.00 6.75
CA THR A 258 12.29 -1.32 7.42
C THR A 258 13.11 -0.52 6.42
N GLU A 259 13.78 0.54 6.85
CA GLU A 259 14.74 1.27 6.03
C GLU A 259 16.00 0.45 5.69
N ALA A 260 16.32 -0.57 6.48
CA ALA A 260 17.54 -1.35 6.38
C ALA A 260 17.29 -2.84 6.12
N ALA A 261 16.43 -3.17 5.15
CA ALA A 261 16.12 -4.56 4.78
C ALA A 261 17.34 -5.40 4.34
N HIS A 262 18.46 -4.74 4.01
CA HIS A 262 19.71 -5.39 3.63
C HIS A 262 20.71 -5.53 4.79
N ALA A 263 20.42 -5.03 5.98
CA ALA A 263 21.28 -5.17 7.15
C ALA A 263 21.34 -6.62 7.63
N ALA A 264 22.54 -7.11 7.89
CA ALA A 264 22.77 -8.50 8.34
C ALA A 264 22.07 -8.78 9.68
N GLU A 265 21.93 -7.77 10.52
CA GLU A 265 21.25 -7.81 11.80
C GLU A 265 19.76 -8.09 11.63
N VAL A 266 19.11 -7.39 10.69
CA VAL A 266 17.69 -7.58 10.35
C VAL A 266 17.47 -9.00 9.80
N GLU A 267 18.36 -9.47 8.92
CA GLU A 267 18.29 -10.83 8.39
C GLU A 267 18.43 -11.89 9.50
N ARG A 268 19.39 -11.69 10.45
CA ARG A 268 19.54 -12.60 11.58
C ARG A 268 18.31 -12.60 12.50
N GLY A 269 17.77 -11.42 12.81
CA GLY A 269 16.56 -11.31 13.62
C GLY A 269 15.34 -11.95 12.94
N PHE A 270 15.22 -11.77 11.62
CA PHE A 270 14.18 -12.40 10.82
C PHE A 270 14.29 -13.93 10.83
N GLN A 271 15.50 -14.45 10.67
CA GLN A 271 15.76 -15.88 10.72
C GLN A 271 15.46 -16.46 12.11
N ALA A 272 15.94 -15.80 13.18
CA ALA A 272 15.69 -16.24 14.55
C ALA A 272 14.18 -16.28 14.89
N ALA A 273 13.43 -15.28 14.43
CA ALA A 273 11.98 -15.25 14.61
C ALA A 273 11.26 -16.42 13.90
N LEU A 274 11.71 -16.79 12.69
CA LEU A 274 11.15 -17.95 11.98
C LEU A 274 11.47 -19.28 12.67
N GLU A 275 12.68 -19.41 13.20
CA GLU A 275 13.12 -20.58 13.96
C GLU A 275 12.30 -20.74 15.25
N ASP A 276 12.13 -19.65 16.01
CA ASP A 276 11.33 -19.60 17.24
C ASP A 276 9.85 -19.95 16.96
N ALA A 277 9.31 -19.46 15.86
CA ALA A 277 7.98 -19.81 15.40
C ALA A 277 7.86 -21.24 14.83
N SER A 278 8.96 -21.97 14.69
CA SER A 278 9.02 -23.27 13.99
C SER A 278 8.38 -23.20 12.59
N VAL A 279 8.70 -22.15 11.83
CA VAL A 279 8.22 -21.94 10.46
C VAL A 279 9.35 -22.14 9.48
N ALA A 280 9.19 -23.10 8.57
CA ALA A 280 10.06 -23.30 7.43
C ALA A 280 9.47 -22.57 6.21
N PRO A 281 10.01 -21.43 5.79
CA PRO A 281 9.43 -20.67 4.69
C PRO A 281 9.54 -21.43 3.37
N ILE A 282 8.47 -21.37 2.56
CA ILE A 282 8.43 -21.95 1.21
C ILE A 282 9.22 -21.11 0.22
N GLY A 283 9.27 -19.79 0.45
CA GLY A 283 10.04 -18.83 -0.34
C GLY A 283 10.41 -17.61 0.50
N ARG A 284 11.46 -16.90 0.08
CA ARG A 284 11.90 -15.65 0.68
C ARG A 284 12.11 -14.61 -0.42
N TYR A 285 11.67 -13.39 -0.15
CA TYR A 285 11.71 -12.30 -1.10
C TYR A 285 12.23 -11.06 -0.41
N ARG A 286 13.05 -10.28 -1.11
CA ARG A 286 13.63 -9.04 -0.58
C ARG A 286 13.38 -7.90 -1.55
N ARG A 287 13.01 -6.74 -1.01
CA ARG A 287 12.97 -5.47 -1.72
C ARG A 287 13.84 -4.45 -0.99
N ALA A 288 13.88 -3.23 -1.49
CA ALA A 288 14.67 -2.16 -0.88
C ALA A 288 14.32 -1.94 0.60
N HIS A 289 13.04 -2.06 0.94
CA HIS A 289 12.50 -1.74 2.27
C HIS A 289 11.71 -2.89 2.91
N SER A 290 11.79 -4.11 2.39
CA SER A 290 11.08 -5.24 2.98
C SER A 290 11.81 -6.57 2.87
N LEU A 291 11.58 -7.43 3.87
CA LEU A 291 11.86 -8.87 3.83
C LEU A 291 10.55 -9.63 3.98
N THR A 292 10.31 -10.56 3.08
CA THR A 292 9.07 -11.34 3.01
C THR A 292 9.39 -12.82 3.06
N CYS A 293 8.63 -13.58 3.84
CA CYS A 293 8.57 -15.02 3.73
C CYS A 293 7.18 -15.49 3.31
N THR A 294 7.12 -16.64 2.65
CA THR A 294 5.86 -17.33 2.37
C THR A 294 5.75 -18.58 3.21
N ALA A 295 4.57 -18.81 3.75
CA ALA A 295 4.24 -19.94 4.59
C ALA A 295 2.81 -20.44 4.28
N SER A 296 2.41 -21.52 4.91
CA SER A 296 1.02 -21.95 4.85
C SER A 296 0.11 -20.93 5.54
N PRO A 297 -1.17 -20.80 5.14
CA PRO A 297 -2.11 -19.89 5.81
C PRO A 297 -2.28 -20.17 7.31
N ALA A 298 -2.12 -21.42 7.75
CA ALA A 298 -2.20 -21.80 9.16
C ALA A 298 -1.03 -21.25 10.00
N GLU A 299 0.12 -21.02 9.38
CA GLU A 299 1.33 -20.50 10.04
C GLU A 299 1.39 -18.98 10.09
N ARG A 300 0.56 -18.29 9.31
CA ARG A 300 0.60 -16.83 9.12
C ARG A 300 0.61 -16.05 10.44
N GLU A 301 -0.32 -16.30 11.33
CA GLU A 301 -0.46 -15.52 12.57
C GLU A 301 0.70 -15.74 13.54
N ARG A 302 1.16 -16.98 13.69
CA ARG A 302 2.32 -17.25 14.56
C ARG A 302 3.59 -16.62 14.00
N THR A 303 3.73 -16.57 12.66
CA THR A 303 4.84 -15.87 12.00
C THR A 303 4.80 -14.38 12.24
N ILE A 304 3.61 -13.75 12.15
CA ILE A 304 3.44 -12.32 12.45
C ILE A 304 3.87 -12.02 13.89
N ARG A 305 3.36 -12.78 14.87
CA ARG A 305 3.68 -12.55 16.29
C ARG A 305 5.18 -12.71 16.56
N ALA A 306 5.82 -13.73 16.01
CA ALA A 306 7.24 -13.95 16.21
C ALA A 306 8.10 -12.84 15.60
N LEU A 307 7.82 -12.45 14.35
CA LEU A 307 8.53 -11.35 13.70
C LEU A 307 8.34 -10.02 14.44
N HIS A 308 7.12 -9.74 14.93
CA HIS A 308 6.84 -8.55 15.70
C HIS A 308 7.62 -8.54 17.01
N ALA A 309 7.55 -9.62 17.79
CA ALA A 309 8.26 -9.73 19.08
C ALA A 309 9.80 -9.64 18.95
N HIS A 310 10.36 -10.18 17.86
CA HIS A 310 11.82 -10.18 17.66
C HIS A 310 12.37 -8.89 17.06
N LEU A 311 11.60 -8.19 16.24
CA LEU A 311 12.12 -7.12 15.38
C LEU A 311 11.48 -5.75 15.63
N VAL A 312 10.27 -5.72 16.19
CA VAL A 312 9.56 -4.46 16.51
C VAL A 312 9.67 -4.14 17.98
N GLU A 313 9.34 -5.10 18.87
CA GLU A 313 9.40 -4.90 20.33
C GLU A 313 10.85 -4.86 20.85
N LYS A 314 11.76 -5.56 20.18
CA LYS A 314 13.19 -5.57 20.49
C LYS A 314 13.95 -4.94 19.33
N PRO A 315 14.28 -3.64 19.37
CA PRO A 315 15.01 -2.99 18.30
C PRO A 315 16.34 -3.70 18.03
N VAL A 316 16.59 -3.97 16.76
CA VAL A 316 17.82 -4.63 16.32
C VAL A 316 18.94 -3.61 16.34
N LEU A 317 19.88 -3.75 17.28
CA LEU A 317 21.08 -2.93 17.34
C LEU A 317 21.98 -3.28 16.15
N ILE A 318 22.32 -2.30 15.31
CA ILE A 318 23.40 -2.45 14.32
C ILE A 318 24.70 -2.34 15.12
N GLY A 319 25.50 -3.40 15.10
CA GLY A 319 26.78 -3.46 15.81
C GLY A 319 27.70 -2.30 15.41
N ALA A 320 28.38 -1.74 16.40
CA ALA A 320 29.45 -0.77 16.24
C ALA A 320 30.64 -1.38 15.48
#